data_d302ccbabae5904ee40a448394ace4a9
#
_entry.id   d302ccbabae5904ee40a448394ace4a9
#
_cell.length_a   1.000
_cell.length_b   1.000
_cell.length_c   1.000
_cell.angle_alpha   90.00
_cell.angle_beta   90.00
_cell.angle_gamma   90.00
#
_symmetry.space_group_name_H-M   'P 1'
#
loop_
_entity.id
_entity.type
_entity.pdbx_description
1 polymer ?
#
loop_
_entity_poly.entity_id
_entity_poly.type
_entity_poly.pdbx_seq_one_letter_code
_entity_poly.pdbx_strand_id
1 'polypeptide(L)'
;GTGNTYGIYKDDATTDNQIEVTAPNRFTSTLWKVDNAETSNWNFDKIYKINFVLSNVLPNFGDKNADGNDLSGNANTINGDLNSIKHYIGELFFLRACEYFKRYQLFGDFPIITHPLLDDKEALSEASKRSPRNEVARFILSDLDKAITLLKAKNMPTTRINADAAILLKSRVALFEGTWLKYFKNTAFVPNGDGWPGRQKIIIPLISIPVGILTVR
;
A
#
# COMPACT_ATOMS: atom_id res chain seq x y z
N GLY A 1 -22.07 26.28 -12.35
CA GLY A 1 -22.17 24.99 -13.00
C GLY A 1 -21.18 24.04 -12.36
N THR A 2 -21.66 23.06 -11.63
CA THR A 2 -20.86 21.95 -11.11
C THR A 2 -20.40 21.15 -12.31
N GLY A 3 -19.15 21.31 -12.72
CA GLY A 3 -18.56 20.53 -13.79
C GLY A 3 -18.65 19.05 -13.47
N ASN A 4 -19.32 18.30 -14.32
CA ASN A 4 -19.34 16.86 -14.26
C ASN A 4 -17.94 16.33 -14.46
N THR A 5 -17.27 15.98 -13.36
CA THR A 5 -15.98 15.33 -13.39
C THR A 5 -16.20 13.84 -13.67
N TYR A 6 -16.16 13.48 -14.93
CA TYR A 6 -16.19 12.07 -15.34
C TYR A 6 -14.81 11.47 -15.10
N GLY A 7 -14.71 10.60 -14.10
CA GLY A 7 -13.58 9.78 -13.66
C GLY A 7 -12.29 9.83 -14.48
N ILE A 8 -12.21 9.05 -15.53
CA ILE A 8 -11.01 8.89 -16.36
C ILE A 8 -10.57 10.20 -17.05
N TYR A 9 -11.54 11.01 -17.50
CA TYR A 9 -11.26 12.28 -18.17
C TYR A 9 -10.65 13.34 -17.26
N LYS A 10 -10.93 13.29 -15.95
CA LYS A 10 -10.31 14.19 -14.99
C LYS A 10 -8.83 13.89 -14.81
N ASP A 11 -8.45 12.63 -14.85
CA ASP A 11 -7.07 12.23 -14.71
C ASP A 11 -6.24 12.62 -15.93
N ASP A 12 -6.82 12.52 -17.14
CA ASP A 12 -6.19 12.99 -18.37
C ASP A 12 -6.02 14.52 -18.44
N ALA A 13 -6.95 15.29 -17.87
CA ALA A 13 -6.84 16.74 -17.76
C ALA A 13 -5.67 17.21 -16.87
N THR A 14 -5.07 16.30 -16.08
CA THR A 14 -3.87 16.56 -15.30
C THR A 14 -2.58 16.16 -16.01
N THR A 15 -2.67 15.67 -17.23
CA THR A 15 -1.54 15.25 -18.08
C THR A 15 -1.40 16.22 -19.27
N ASP A 16 -0.45 15.95 -20.14
CA ASP A 16 -0.25 16.68 -21.41
C ASP A 16 -1.17 16.20 -22.54
N ASN A 17 -1.98 15.16 -22.28
CA ASN A 17 -2.90 14.60 -23.29
C ASN A 17 -4.18 15.42 -23.44
N GLN A 18 -4.62 16.12 -22.41
CA GLN A 18 -5.84 16.93 -22.43
C GLN A 18 -5.68 18.21 -21.63
N ILE A 19 -6.05 19.33 -22.21
CA ILE A 19 -6.02 20.65 -21.56
C ILE A 19 -7.45 21.05 -21.19
N GLU A 20 -7.66 21.38 -19.91
CA GLU A 20 -8.90 22.01 -19.45
C GLU A 20 -8.97 23.47 -19.92
N VAL A 21 -10.21 24.01 -20.06
CA VAL A 21 -10.43 25.41 -20.40
C VAL A 21 -9.76 26.40 -19.43
N THR A 22 -9.64 25.98 -18.16
CA THR A 22 -8.85 26.67 -17.14
C THR A 22 -7.58 25.87 -16.92
N ALA A 23 -6.42 26.48 -17.19
CA ALA A 23 -5.12 25.82 -17.00
C ALA A 23 -5.04 25.22 -15.58
N PRO A 24 -4.76 23.93 -15.43
CA PRO A 24 -4.69 23.32 -14.11
C PRO A 24 -3.54 23.96 -13.34
N ASN A 25 -3.84 24.40 -12.12
CA ASN A 25 -2.89 25.01 -11.19
C ASN A 25 -1.65 24.16 -10.91
N ARG A 26 -1.69 22.88 -11.26
CA ARG A 26 -0.59 21.92 -11.12
C ARG A 26 0.72 22.38 -11.79
N PHE A 27 0.65 23.16 -12.85
CA PHE A 27 1.83 23.62 -13.58
C PHE A 27 2.30 25.02 -13.16
N THR A 28 1.63 25.65 -12.19
CA THR A 28 2.07 26.93 -11.64
C THR A 28 2.96 26.71 -10.42
N SER A 29 4.15 27.30 -10.41
CA SER A 29 5.17 27.13 -9.36
C SER A 29 4.67 27.49 -7.95
N THR A 30 3.64 28.32 -7.83
CA THR A 30 3.05 28.73 -6.55
C THR A 30 2.18 27.66 -5.91
N LEU A 31 1.80 26.62 -6.61
CA LEU A 31 0.87 25.59 -6.16
C LEU A 31 1.52 24.21 -5.94
N TRP A 32 2.81 24.12 -6.14
CA TRP A 32 3.62 22.96 -5.75
C TRP A 32 3.85 22.93 -4.24
N LYS A 33 2.80 23.16 -3.47
CA LYS A 33 2.84 23.00 -2.02
C LYS A 33 2.33 21.60 -1.71
N VAL A 34 3.05 20.92 -0.83
CA VAL A 34 2.49 19.75 -0.15
C VAL A 34 1.21 20.24 0.52
N ASP A 35 0.08 19.69 0.11
CA ASP A 35 -1.20 20.01 0.69
C ASP A 35 -1.11 19.91 2.22
N ASN A 36 -1.68 20.89 2.91
CA ASN A 36 -1.78 20.88 4.36
C ASN A 36 -2.49 19.61 4.83
N ALA A 37 -2.30 19.25 6.09
CA ALA A 37 -2.94 18.11 6.75
C ALA A 37 -4.48 18.08 6.64
N GLU A 38 -5.10 19.16 6.23
CA GLU A 38 -6.53 19.26 5.95
C GLU A 38 -6.97 18.55 4.66
N THR A 39 -6.05 18.19 3.80
CA THR A 39 -6.42 17.42 2.62
C THR A 39 -6.66 15.96 2.99
N SER A 40 -7.78 15.43 2.52
CA SER A 40 -8.27 14.08 2.77
C SER A 40 -7.29 12.95 2.41
N ASN A 41 -6.15 13.27 1.82
CA ASN A 41 -5.16 12.29 1.34
C ASN A 41 -4.26 11.74 2.46
N TRP A 42 -3.93 12.57 3.47
CA TRP A 42 -3.15 12.12 4.63
C TRP A 42 -4.09 11.64 5.74
N ASN A 43 -4.71 10.50 5.53
CA ASN A 43 -5.58 9.87 6.51
C ASN A 43 -5.31 8.38 6.63
N PHE A 44 -5.65 7.81 7.78
CA PHE A 44 -5.43 6.41 8.13
C PHE A 44 -6.73 5.65 8.38
N ASP A 45 -7.90 6.23 8.17
CA ASP A 45 -9.19 5.64 8.55
C ASP A 45 -9.39 4.23 8.01
N LYS A 46 -9.11 4.03 6.72
CA LYS A 46 -9.28 2.71 6.09
C LYS A 46 -8.20 1.73 6.58
N ILE A 47 -6.97 2.20 6.73
CA ILE A 47 -5.87 1.40 7.28
C ILE A 47 -6.19 0.99 8.71
N TYR A 48 -6.68 1.92 9.54
CA TYR A 48 -7.10 1.65 10.91
C TYR A 48 -8.18 0.57 10.95
N LYS A 49 -9.25 0.70 10.17
CA LYS A 49 -10.35 -0.28 10.12
C LYS A 49 -9.86 -1.67 9.72
N ILE A 50 -8.99 -1.75 8.72
CA ILE A 50 -8.40 -3.03 8.28
C ILE A 50 -7.52 -3.62 9.39
N ASN A 51 -6.63 -2.81 9.98
CA ASN A 51 -5.76 -3.24 11.07
C ASN A 51 -6.56 -3.69 12.29
N PHE A 52 -7.66 -3.00 12.62
CA PHE A 52 -8.54 -3.39 13.72
C PHE A 52 -9.10 -4.80 13.50
N VAL A 53 -9.61 -5.10 12.30
CA VAL A 53 -10.12 -6.44 12.00
C VAL A 53 -8.99 -7.47 12.02
N LEU A 54 -7.86 -7.20 11.37
CA LEU A 54 -6.72 -8.12 11.36
C LEU A 54 -6.19 -8.41 12.76
N SER A 55 -6.08 -7.41 13.63
CA SER A 55 -5.61 -7.59 15.02
C SER A 55 -6.56 -8.44 15.87
N ASN A 56 -7.84 -8.47 15.55
CA ASN A 56 -8.81 -9.30 16.25
C ASN A 56 -8.91 -10.71 15.67
N VAL A 57 -8.69 -10.86 14.38
CA VAL A 57 -8.88 -12.14 13.68
C VAL A 57 -7.63 -13.02 13.76
N LEU A 58 -6.44 -12.47 13.47
CA LEU A 58 -5.20 -13.26 13.38
C LEU A 58 -4.84 -13.99 14.68
N PRO A 59 -4.91 -13.38 15.87
CA PRO A 59 -4.62 -14.09 17.12
C PRO A 59 -5.56 -15.27 17.37
N ASN A 60 -6.81 -15.15 16.94
CA ASN A 60 -7.82 -16.19 17.12
C ASN A 60 -7.62 -17.39 16.17
N PHE A 61 -6.78 -17.22 15.14
CA PHE A 61 -6.39 -18.31 14.24
C PHE A 61 -5.10 -19.02 14.65
N GLY A 62 -4.52 -18.67 15.79
CA GLY A 62 -3.29 -19.27 16.28
C GLY A 62 -2.05 -18.85 15.50
N ASP A 63 -2.16 -17.86 14.64
CA ASP A 63 -1.02 -17.30 13.92
C ASP A 63 -0.18 -16.46 14.91
N LYS A 64 0.89 -17.05 15.40
CA LYS A 64 1.87 -16.36 16.24
C LYS A 64 2.91 -15.61 15.41
N ASN A 65 3.00 -15.92 14.15
CA ASN A 65 3.90 -15.29 13.21
C ASN A 65 3.09 -14.38 12.31
N ALA A 66 3.35 -13.11 12.30
CA ALA A 66 2.67 -12.12 11.47
C ALA A 66 2.71 -12.41 9.94
N ASP A 67 3.13 -13.60 9.55
CA ASP A 67 3.34 -13.99 8.14
C ASP A 67 2.05 -14.42 7.43
N GLY A 68 0.93 -14.63 8.16
CA GLY A 68 -0.37 -14.99 7.58
C GLY A 68 -0.41 -16.35 6.86
N ASN A 69 0.61 -17.18 7.05
CA ASN A 69 0.73 -18.46 6.37
C ASN A 69 0.15 -19.63 7.15
N ASP A 70 0.13 -19.56 8.48
CA ASP A 70 -0.44 -20.59 9.35
C ASP A 70 -1.64 -20.03 10.12
N LEU A 71 -2.81 -20.21 9.56
CA LEU A 71 -4.09 -19.83 10.15
C LEU A 71 -4.83 -21.05 10.71
N SER A 72 -4.12 -22.10 11.08
CA SER A 72 -4.68 -23.40 11.50
C SER A 72 -4.88 -23.56 13.01
N GLY A 73 -4.88 -22.47 13.79
CA GLY A 73 -4.98 -22.54 15.24
C GLY A 73 -6.27 -23.17 15.78
N ASN A 74 -6.13 -24.02 16.80
CA ASN A 74 -7.24 -24.66 17.52
C ASN A 74 -8.04 -23.69 18.39
N ALA A 75 -7.56 -22.47 18.60
CA ALA A 75 -8.20 -21.45 19.44
C ALA A 75 -9.10 -20.50 18.64
N ASN A 76 -9.44 -20.85 17.39
CA ASN A 76 -10.31 -20.03 16.56
C ASN A 76 -11.72 -19.96 17.12
N THR A 77 -12.16 -18.76 17.50
CA THR A 77 -13.52 -18.49 17.95
C THR A 77 -14.45 -18.05 16.83
N ILE A 78 -13.94 -17.90 15.59
CA ILE A 78 -14.73 -17.48 14.44
C ILE A 78 -15.39 -18.72 13.84
N ASN A 79 -16.72 -18.75 13.87
CA ASN A 79 -17.51 -19.83 13.29
C ASN A 79 -17.61 -19.67 11.78
N GLY A 80 -17.38 -20.75 11.05
CA GLY A 80 -17.51 -20.79 9.61
C GLY A 80 -16.57 -21.76 8.91
N ASP A 81 -16.66 -21.82 7.59
CA ASP A 81 -15.75 -22.59 6.77
C ASP A 81 -14.36 -21.94 6.78
N LEU A 82 -13.37 -22.69 7.22
CA LEU A 82 -11.98 -22.25 7.37
C LEU A 82 -11.43 -21.61 6.08
N ASN A 83 -11.74 -22.21 4.92
CA ASN A 83 -11.24 -21.70 3.65
C ASN A 83 -11.90 -20.37 3.28
N SER A 84 -13.18 -20.18 3.60
CA SER A 84 -13.85 -18.88 3.45
C SER A 84 -13.24 -17.82 4.35
N ILE A 85 -12.92 -18.17 5.59
CA ILE A 85 -12.31 -17.24 6.55
C ILE A 85 -10.91 -16.84 6.07
N LYS A 86 -10.09 -17.80 5.63
CA LYS A 86 -8.79 -17.53 5.00
C LYS A 86 -8.92 -16.57 3.83
N HIS A 87 -9.91 -16.79 2.96
CA HIS A 87 -10.18 -15.91 1.83
C HIS A 87 -10.49 -14.47 2.28
N TYR A 88 -11.37 -14.29 3.28
CA TYR A 88 -11.71 -12.94 3.78
C TYR A 88 -10.52 -12.23 4.41
N ILE A 89 -9.64 -12.96 5.12
CA ILE A 89 -8.39 -12.40 5.63
C ILE A 89 -7.47 -12.01 4.47
N GLY A 90 -7.38 -12.81 3.43
CA GLY A 90 -6.65 -12.49 2.21
C GLY A 90 -7.14 -11.19 1.54
N GLU A 91 -8.46 -10.98 1.50
CA GLU A 91 -9.05 -9.73 1.02
C GLU A 91 -8.64 -8.52 1.88
N LEU A 92 -8.56 -8.68 3.21
CA LEU A 92 -8.12 -7.60 4.09
C LEU A 92 -6.66 -7.21 3.83
N PHE A 93 -5.75 -8.18 3.63
CA PHE A 93 -4.37 -7.89 3.25
C PHE A 93 -4.30 -7.21 1.88
N PHE A 94 -5.08 -7.66 0.90
CA PHE A 94 -5.17 -7.01 -0.40
C PHE A 94 -5.64 -5.55 -0.28
N LEU A 95 -6.71 -5.30 0.46
CA LEU A 95 -7.25 -3.95 0.67
C LEU A 95 -6.26 -3.04 1.40
N ARG A 96 -5.51 -3.57 2.38
CA ARG A 96 -4.46 -2.81 3.06
C ARG A 96 -3.34 -2.44 2.08
N ALA A 97 -2.90 -3.38 1.27
CA ALA A 97 -1.92 -3.13 0.22
C ALA A 97 -2.41 -2.06 -0.78
N CYS A 98 -3.68 -2.09 -1.20
CA CYS A 98 -4.27 -1.06 -2.05
C CYS A 98 -4.24 0.33 -1.41
N GLU A 99 -4.61 0.43 -0.12
CA GLU A 99 -4.63 1.71 0.59
C GLU A 99 -3.21 2.25 0.80
N TYR A 100 -2.25 1.39 1.09
CA TYR A 100 -0.84 1.77 1.16
C TYR A 100 -0.29 2.18 -0.21
N PHE A 101 -0.63 1.47 -1.28
CA PHE A 101 -0.15 1.80 -2.63
C PHE A 101 -0.64 3.18 -3.09
N LYS A 102 -1.89 3.56 -2.81
CA LYS A 102 -2.39 4.90 -3.10
C LYS A 102 -1.55 5.98 -2.40
N ARG A 103 -1.26 5.81 -1.12
CA ARG A 103 -0.47 6.77 -0.33
C ARG A 103 0.99 6.78 -0.75
N TYR A 104 1.53 5.61 -1.05
CA TYR A 104 2.86 5.44 -1.59
C TYR A 104 3.07 6.19 -2.92
N GLN A 105 2.09 6.16 -3.82
CA GLN A 105 2.14 6.92 -5.06
C GLN A 105 2.11 8.44 -4.83
N LEU A 106 1.40 8.90 -3.80
CA LEU A 106 1.28 10.32 -3.47
C LEU A 106 2.47 10.86 -2.68
N PHE A 107 2.96 10.10 -1.71
CA PHE A 107 3.90 10.60 -0.70
C PHE A 107 5.28 9.94 -0.75
N GLY A 108 5.42 8.78 -1.38
CA GLY A 108 6.63 7.96 -1.34
C GLY A 108 6.90 7.43 0.07
N ASP A 109 7.64 8.19 0.87
CA ASP A 109 7.90 7.89 2.28
C ASP A 109 6.62 8.05 3.10
N PHE A 110 6.20 6.98 3.80
CA PHE A 110 4.93 6.96 4.52
C PHE A 110 5.05 6.10 5.79
N PRO A 111 4.35 6.43 6.91
CA PRO A 111 4.35 5.61 8.12
C PRO A 111 3.75 4.22 7.86
N ILE A 112 4.41 3.17 8.36
CA ILE A 112 3.91 1.79 8.31
C ILE A 112 3.26 1.46 9.65
N ILE A 113 1.92 1.35 9.65
CA ILE A 113 1.11 1.04 10.83
C ILE A 113 0.37 -0.26 10.56
N THR A 114 0.62 -1.29 11.37
CA THR A 114 0.09 -2.65 11.19
C THR A 114 -0.96 -3.06 12.20
N HIS A 115 -1.17 -2.25 13.24
CA HIS A 115 -2.12 -2.51 14.33
C HIS A 115 -2.82 -1.20 14.72
N PRO A 116 -3.98 -1.27 15.40
CA PRO A 116 -4.61 -0.10 16.00
C PRO A 116 -3.70 0.52 17.05
N LEU A 117 -3.52 1.82 16.98
CA LEU A 117 -2.72 2.57 17.97
C LEU A 117 -3.61 3.01 19.12
N LEU A 118 -3.03 3.07 20.30
CA LEU A 118 -3.65 3.68 21.46
C LEU A 118 -3.69 5.21 21.30
N ASP A 119 -4.66 5.85 21.90
CA ASP A 119 -4.73 7.32 21.99
C ASP A 119 -3.73 7.83 23.03
N ASP A 120 -2.46 7.71 22.68
CA ASP A 120 -1.31 8.13 23.47
C ASP A 120 -0.39 8.96 22.59
N LYS A 121 -0.03 10.14 23.05
CA LYS A 121 0.75 11.11 22.27
C LYS A 121 2.11 10.59 21.84
N GLU A 122 2.81 9.91 22.74
CA GLU A 122 4.13 9.38 22.49
C GLU A 122 4.07 8.24 21.46
N ALA A 123 3.14 7.31 21.62
CA ALA A 123 2.91 6.21 20.69
C ALA A 123 2.49 6.70 19.30
N LEU A 124 1.59 7.67 19.23
CA LEU A 124 1.15 8.28 17.97
C LEU A 124 2.28 9.04 17.28
N SER A 125 3.09 9.79 18.05
CA SER A 125 4.24 10.52 17.51
C SER A 125 5.30 9.57 16.93
N GLU A 126 5.61 8.47 17.61
CA GLU A 126 6.56 7.47 17.12
C GLU A 126 6.03 6.77 15.86
N ALA A 127 4.77 6.34 15.89
CA ALA A 127 4.13 5.68 14.75
C ALA A 127 3.95 6.60 13.53
N SER A 128 3.97 7.92 13.72
CA SER A 128 3.85 8.91 12.63
C SER A 128 5.15 9.11 11.85
N LYS A 129 6.27 8.53 12.30
CA LYS A 129 7.53 8.63 11.58
C LYS A 129 7.43 7.92 10.23
N ARG A 130 7.86 8.62 9.19
CA ARG A 130 7.83 8.05 7.83
C ARG A 130 8.90 6.98 7.67
N SER A 131 8.49 5.84 7.15
CA SER A 131 9.42 4.83 6.62
C SER A 131 9.86 5.22 5.21
N PRO A 132 11.10 4.92 4.82
CA PRO A 132 11.57 5.13 3.45
C PRO A 132 10.69 4.42 2.42
N ARG A 133 10.57 5.02 1.23
CA ARG A 133 9.69 4.50 0.17
C ARG A 133 9.93 3.02 -0.17
N ASN A 134 11.18 2.59 -0.20
CA ASN A 134 11.53 1.20 -0.49
C ASN A 134 11.06 0.24 0.60
N GLU A 135 10.95 0.67 1.86
CA GLU A 135 10.36 -0.12 2.93
C GLU A 135 8.84 -0.18 2.81
N VAL A 136 8.21 0.94 2.47
CA VAL A 136 6.77 0.98 2.18
C VAL A 136 6.43 0.06 1.01
N ALA A 137 7.22 0.08 -0.07
CA ALA A 137 7.03 -0.82 -1.20
C ALA A 137 7.15 -2.29 -0.81
N ARG A 138 8.17 -2.66 -0.01
CA ARG A 138 8.32 -4.05 0.50
C ARG A 138 7.15 -4.46 1.39
N PHE A 139 6.68 -3.56 2.23
CA PHE A 139 5.51 -3.82 3.06
C PHE A 139 4.27 -4.12 2.20
N ILE A 140 4.01 -3.32 1.17
CA ILE A 140 2.91 -3.54 0.23
C ILE A 140 3.07 -4.90 -0.47
N LEU A 141 4.26 -5.23 -0.95
CA LEU A 141 4.54 -6.52 -1.61
C LEU A 141 4.35 -7.70 -0.66
N SER A 142 4.77 -7.58 0.60
CA SER A 142 4.57 -8.59 1.64
C SER A 142 3.08 -8.84 1.92
N ASP A 143 2.28 -7.79 2.05
CA ASP A 143 0.83 -7.93 2.22
C ASP A 143 0.18 -8.60 1.01
N LEU A 144 0.64 -8.30 -0.19
CA LEU A 144 0.15 -8.96 -1.41
C LEU A 144 0.56 -10.43 -1.48
N ASP A 145 1.74 -10.83 -0.98
CA ASP A 145 2.12 -12.25 -0.89
C ASP A 145 1.21 -13.03 0.07
N LYS A 146 0.91 -12.44 1.22
CA LYS A 146 -0.08 -13.00 2.16
C LYS A 146 -1.45 -13.11 1.51
N ALA A 147 -1.90 -12.05 0.86
CA ALA A 147 -3.18 -12.04 0.14
C ALA A 147 -3.25 -13.16 -0.91
N ILE A 148 -2.23 -13.30 -1.76
CA ILE A 148 -2.18 -14.33 -2.81
C ILE A 148 -2.31 -15.73 -2.21
N THR A 149 -1.57 -16.01 -1.13
CA THR A 149 -1.60 -17.31 -0.45
C THR A 149 -2.98 -17.61 0.10
N LEU A 150 -3.60 -16.65 0.78
CA LEU A 150 -4.88 -16.81 1.45
C LEU A 150 -6.06 -16.84 0.49
N LEU A 151 -6.04 -16.04 -0.57
CA LEU A 151 -7.08 -16.00 -1.60
C LEU A 151 -7.17 -17.30 -2.42
N LYS A 152 -6.10 -18.08 -2.48
CA LYS A 152 -6.10 -19.41 -3.12
C LYS A 152 -6.82 -20.48 -2.30
N ALA A 153 -7.13 -20.22 -1.03
CA ALA A 153 -7.76 -21.21 -0.16
C ALA A 153 -9.17 -21.61 -0.64
N LYS A 154 -9.88 -20.71 -1.31
CA LYS A 154 -11.21 -20.98 -1.84
C LYS A 154 -11.45 -20.21 -3.13
N ASN A 155 -12.03 -20.89 -4.12
CA ASN A 155 -12.53 -20.22 -5.32
C ASN A 155 -13.89 -19.55 -4.98
N MET A 156 -13.89 -18.22 -4.99
CA MET A 156 -15.06 -17.40 -4.69
C MET A 156 -15.71 -16.88 -5.98
N PRO A 157 -16.98 -16.41 -5.91
CA PRO A 157 -17.63 -15.76 -7.06
C PRO A 157 -16.79 -14.63 -7.64
N THR A 158 -16.94 -14.36 -8.93
CA THR A 158 -16.18 -13.34 -9.67
C THR A 158 -16.34 -11.91 -9.15
N THR A 159 -17.35 -11.67 -8.31
CA THR A 159 -17.58 -10.39 -7.63
C THR A 159 -16.67 -10.16 -6.42
N ARG A 160 -15.93 -11.19 -5.99
CA ARG A 160 -14.98 -11.11 -4.88
C ARG A 160 -13.54 -10.96 -5.39
N ILE A 161 -12.67 -10.42 -4.55
CA ILE A 161 -11.23 -10.33 -4.84
C ILE A 161 -10.67 -11.75 -4.94
N ASN A 162 -9.89 -12.02 -5.98
CA ASN A 162 -9.24 -13.30 -6.22
C ASN A 162 -7.71 -13.17 -6.22
N ALA A 163 -7.01 -14.30 -6.24
CA ALA A 163 -5.55 -14.33 -6.21
C ALA A 163 -4.93 -13.65 -7.44
N ASP A 164 -5.58 -13.73 -8.61
CA ASP A 164 -5.07 -13.12 -9.84
C ASP A 164 -5.07 -11.60 -9.76
N ALA A 165 -6.11 -11.01 -9.15
CA ALA A 165 -6.16 -9.57 -8.89
C ALA A 165 -5.00 -9.13 -7.98
N ALA A 166 -4.66 -9.94 -6.97
CA ALA A 166 -3.53 -9.66 -6.09
C ALA A 166 -2.18 -9.80 -6.81
N ILE A 167 -2.03 -10.77 -7.70
CA ILE A 167 -0.83 -10.94 -8.53
C ILE A 167 -0.66 -9.75 -9.48
N LEU A 168 -1.73 -9.31 -10.13
CA LEU A 168 -1.71 -8.14 -11.01
C LEU A 168 -1.32 -6.87 -10.27
N LEU A 169 -1.92 -6.64 -9.09
CA LEU A 169 -1.55 -5.49 -8.27
C LEU A 169 -0.09 -5.57 -7.82
N LYS A 170 0.39 -6.76 -7.41
CA LYS A 170 1.79 -6.97 -7.03
C LYS A 170 2.74 -6.61 -8.18
N SER A 171 2.44 -7.06 -9.40
CA SER A 171 3.22 -6.72 -10.58
C SER A 171 3.25 -5.21 -10.84
N ARG A 172 2.11 -4.53 -10.69
CA ARG A 172 2.01 -3.08 -10.83
C ARG A 172 2.84 -2.32 -9.79
N VAL A 173 2.80 -2.74 -8.53
CA VAL A 173 3.61 -2.14 -7.45
C VAL A 173 5.09 -2.32 -7.71
N ALA A 174 5.51 -3.53 -8.09
CA ALA A 174 6.91 -3.83 -8.39
C ALA A 174 7.44 -3.03 -9.58
N LEU A 175 6.64 -2.90 -10.64
CA LEU A 175 6.98 -2.09 -11.81
C LEU A 175 7.11 -0.61 -11.44
N PHE A 176 6.16 -0.08 -10.66
CA PHE A 176 6.16 1.31 -10.23
C PHE A 176 7.43 1.64 -9.44
N GLU A 177 7.77 0.82 -8.42
CA GLU A 177 8.99 1.04 -7.63
C GLU A 177 10.25 0.83 -8.47
N GLY A 178 10.31 -0.21 -9.29
CA GLY A 178 11.47 -0.48 -10.14
C GLY A 178 11.77 0.64 -11.12
N THR A 179 10.73 1.21 -11.75
CA THR A 179 10.87 2.36 -12.66
C THR A 179 11.25 3.63 -11.90
N TRP A 180 10.65 3.86 -10.73
CA TRP A 180 10.99 5.00 -9.89
C TRP A 180 12.48 4.98 -9.48
N LEU A 181 12.96 3.86 -8.95
CA LEU A 181 14.36 3.68 -8.54
C LEU A 181 15.32 3.84 -9.73
N LYS A 182 14.93 3.38 -10.91
CA LYS A 182 15.74 3.52 -12.12
C LYS A 182 15.89 4.97 -12.56
N TYR A 183 14.78 5.72 -12.62
CA TYR A 183 14.78 7.08 -13.16
C TYR A 183 15.25 8.15 -12.16
N PHE A 184 15.05 7.91 -10.86
CA PHE A 184 15.42 8.86 -9.81
C PHE A 184 16.67 8.45 -9.03
N LYS A 185 17.47 7.52 -9.57
CA LYS A 185 18.72 7.07 -8.95
C LYS A 185 19.60 8.26 -8.55
N ASN A 186 20.15 8.23 -7.34
CA ASN A 186 21.04 9.24 -6.77
C ASN A 186 20.42 10.64 -6.58
N THR A 187 19.09 10.76 -6.59
CA THR A 187 18.41 12.02 -6.31
C THR A 187 17.72 12.00 -4.94
N ALA A 188 17.24 13.15 -4.48
CA ALA A 188 16.48 13.29 -3.24
C ALA A 188 15.17 12.47 -3.20
N PHE A 189 14.74 11.90 -4.31
CA PHE A 189 13.50 11.12 -4.43
C PHE A 189 13.67 9.62 -4.15
N VAL A 190 14.89 9.19 -3.84
CA VAL A 190 15.18 7.80 -3.47
C VAL A 190 15.98 7.75 -2.17
N PRO A 191 15.81 6.72 -1.34
CA PRO A 191 16.59 6.57 -0.12
C PRO A 191 18.10 6.59 -0.40
N ASN A 192 18.84 7.33 0.43
CA ASN A 192 20.27 7.55 0.31
C ASN A 192 20.73 8.29 -0.98
N GLY A 193 19.84 8.87 -1.73
CA GLY A 193 20.19 9.77 -2.83
C GLY A 193 20.55 11.17 -2.32
N ASP A 194 21.19 11.96 -3.16
CA ASP A 194 21.64 13.31 -2.81
C ASP A 194 20.44 14.20 -2.44
N GLY A 195 20.49 14.77 -1.24
CA GLY A 195 19.42 15.62 -0.70
C GLY A 195 18.19 14.86 -0.16
N TRP A 196 18.22 13.53 -0.06
CA TRP A 196 17.14 12.79 0.56
C TRP A 196 17.00 13.15 2.06
N PRO A 197 15.82 13.57 2.53
CA PRO A 197 15.64 14.09 3.88
C PRO A 197 15.54 12.99 4.95
N GLY A 198 15.53 11.71 4.57
CA GLY A 198 15.45 10.59 5.49
C GLY A 198 16.71 10.39 6.33
N ARG A 199 16.59 9.63 7.42
CA ARG A 199 17.74 9.34 8.28
C ARG A 199 18.74 8.44 7.55
N GLN A 200 20.00 8.87 7.50
CA GLN A 200 21.16 8.16 6.93
C GLN A 200 21.53 6.84 7.63
N LYS A 201 20.63 6.18 8.29
CA LYS A 201 20.89 4.92 8.99
C LYS A 201 19.94 3.84 8.54
N ILE A 202 20.14 3.32 7.38
CA ILE A 202 20.00 1.87 7.13
C ILE A 202 20.68 1.63 5.78
N ILE A 203 21.91 1.13 5.80
CA ILE A 203 22.50 0.44 4.64
C ILE A 203 21.70 -0.88 4.51
N ILE A 204 20.54 -0.80 3.91
CA ILE A 204 19.88 -2.00 3.42
C ILE A 204 20.39 -2.16 2.00
N PRO A 205 21.10 -3.27 1.68
CA PRO A 205 21.50 -3.52 0.31
C PRO A 205 20.26 -3.37 -0.57
N LEU A 206 20.35 -2.63 -1.65
CA LEU A 206 19.38 -2.69 -2.72
C LEU A 206 19.16 -4.16 -3.04
N ILE A 207 18.06 -4.74 -2.56
CA ILE A 207 17.66 -6.06 -2.99
C ILE A 207 17.35 -5.85 -4.47
N SER A 208 18.26 -6.33 -5.31
CA SER A 208 17.97 -6.50 -6.72
C SER A 208 16.69 -7.32 -6.76
N ILE A 209 15.58 -6.70 -7.15
CA ILE A 209 14.36 -7.44 -7.51
C ILE A 209 14.84 -8.42 -8.59
N PRO A 210 14.74 -9.74 -8.36
CA PRO A 210 15.19 -10.67 -9.37
C PRO A 210 14.42 -10.38 -10.65
N VAL A 211 15.12 -10.01 -11.70
CA VAL A 211 14.57 -9.73 -13.04
C VAL A 211 13.81 -10.95 -13.61
N GLY A 212 13.89 -12.11 -12.94
CA GLY A 212 13.24 -13.34 -13.34
C GLY A 212 11.71 -13.40 -13.25
N ILE A 213 11.03 -12.35 -12.72
CA ILE A 213 9.56 -12.33 -12.66
C ILE A 213 8.92 -11.77 -13.94
N LEU A 214 9.70 -11.25 -14.87
CA LEU A 214 9.20 -10.68 -16.14
C LEU A 214 9.22 -11.63 -17.34
N THR A 215 9.57 -12.91 -17.15
CA THR A 215 9.36 -13.90 -18.21
C THR A 215 7.96 -14.49 -18.09
N VAL A 216 6.99 -13.80 -18.67
CA VAL A 216 5.70 -14.39 -19.04
C VAL A 216 5.97 -15.41 -20.14
N ARG A 217 5.75 -16.69 -19.84
CA ARG A 217 5.47 -17.70 -20.85
C ARG A 217 4.00 -17.72 -21.15
#